data_c322265ea8ff25fcdd6f3aadf32a650a
#
_entry.id   c322265ea8ff25fcdd6f3aadf32a650a
#
_cell.length_a   1.000
_cell.length_b   1.000
_cell.length_c   1.000
_cell.angle_alpha   90.00
_cell.angle_beta   90.00
_cell.angle_gamma   90.00
#
_symmetry.space_group_name_H-M   'P 1'
#
loop_
_entity.id
_entity.type
_entity.pdbx_description
1 polymer ?
#
loop_
_entity_poly.entity_id
_entity_poly.type
_entity_poly.pdbx_seq_one_letter_code
_entity_poly.pdbx_strand_id
1 'polypeptide(L)'
;MKKNLLSVAILILGIAVSSCTDKLQEAPNMPLNPNLKSESGFQASLNLEKSFISTRSSESTPIYPDYYGGGYISDKDELVVLVKKGFDKENAKIEFQNRSKSSNILTKECDYSFKELMELNTKLSNIFCSNNNLVNDLGWFSVGVLPIENRISVCLFDCSENNIKRFKSEISDSPMIIFEEISNINYDTEIQESTDSITAKEKATSKTNVHAGSQINRIGKATNNKGEIIDAILNGSVGFRVMVGNDHGFITAAHNAPETGMKFNFGSTKNNLGKVTKTAISQKVDAAFVSVDYEKYYPTNVTQWSKTTYQSKYLITRHYID
;
A
#
# COMPACT_ATOMS: atom_id res chain seq x y z
N MET A 1 -45.85 -76.89 8.95
CA MET A 1 -45.24 -75.83 8.06
C MET A 1 -45.51 -74.50 8.71
N LYS A 2 -44.49 -73.87 9.33
CA LYS A 2 -44.58 -72.60 10.03
C LYS A 2 -44.20 -71.48 9.06
N LYS A 3 -45.09 -70.53 8.83
CA LYS A 3 -44.79 -69.33 8.04
C LYS A 3 -44.28 -68.25 8.99
N ASN A 4 -43.04 -67.83 8.78
CA ASN A 4 -42.44 -66.71 9.48
C ASN A 4 -42.88 -65.43 8.78
N LEU A 5 -43.59 -64.56 9.48
CA LEU A 5 -43.84 -63.16 9.07
C LEU A 5 -42.61 -62.35 9.50
N LEU A 6 -41.96 -61.78 8.52
CA LEU A 6 -40.88 -60.80 8.74
C LEU A 6 -41.51 -59.42 8.81
N SER A 7 -41.57 -58.84 10.01
CA SER A 7 -41.98 -57.45 10.19
C SER A 7 -40.83 -56.52 9.82
N VAL A 8 -41.00 -55.77 8.73
CA VAL A 8 -40.06 -54.69 8.34
C VAL A 8 -40.50 -53.44 9.12
N ALA A 9 -39.70 -53.06 10.12
CA ALA A 9 -39.84 -51.77 10.79
C ALA A 9 -39.15 -50.71 9.92
N ILE A 10 -39.96 -49.82 9.33
CA ILE A 10 -39.45 -48.62 8.62
C ILE A 10 -39.11 -47.59 9.70
N LEU A 11 -37.81 -47.40 9.91
CA LEU A 11 -37.28 -46.32 10.75
C LEU A 11 -37.33 -45.03 9.91
N ILE A 12 -38.32 -44.19 10.13
CA ILE A 12 -38.38 -42.84 9.56
C ILE A 12 -37.35 -41.98 10.34
N LEU A 13 -36.18 -41.80 9.76
CA LEU A 13 -35.17 -40.87 10.25
C LEU A 13 -35.66 -39.45 9.89
N GLY A 14 -36.27 -38.77 10.83
CA GLY A 14 -36.57 -37.35 10.70
C GLY A 14 -35.30 -36.54 10.60
N ILE A 15 -34.97 -36.09 9.38
CA ILE A 15 -33.92 -35.07 9.18
C ILE A 15 -34.52 -33.77 9.72
N ALA A 16 -34.18 -33.43 10.94
CA ALA A 16 -34.37 -32.09 11.46
C ALA A 16 -33.43 -31.16 10.64
N VAL A 17 -34.01 -30.51 9.62
CA VAL A 17 -33.35 -29.35 8.99
C VAL A 17 -33.27 -28.27 10.04
N SER A 18 -32.18 -28.26 10.79
CA SER A 18 -31.81 -27.11 11.61
C SER A 18 -31.56 -25.96 10.64
N SER A 19 -32.56 -25.12 10.46
CA SER A 19 -32.37 -23.81 9.85
C SER A 19 -31.44 -23.03 10.76
N CYS A 20 -30.14 -23.10 10.51
CA CYS A 20 -29.21 -22.12 11.03
C CYS A 20 -29.61 -20.79 10.40
N THR A 21 -30.46 -20.05 11.10
CA THR A 21 -30.46 -18.60 10.94
C THR A 21 -29.06 -18.16 11.41
N ASP A 22 -28.17 -17.90 10.47
CA ASP A 22 -26.89 -17.26 10.77
C ASP A 22 -27.16 -15.97 11.52
N LYS A 23 -27.06 -16.05 12.85
CA LYS A 23 -27.11 -14.83 13.67
C LYS A 23 -25.86 -14.06 13.29
N LEU A 24 -26.06 -12.87 12.74
CA LEU A 24 -24.99 -11.91 12.51
C LEU A 24 -24.20 -11.77 13.82
N GLN A 25 -22.88 -11.91 13.75
CA GLN A 25 -22.03 -11.59 14.88
C GLN A 25 -22.14 -10.09 15.15
N GLU A 26 -22.46 -9.74 16.37
CA GLU A 26 -22.68 -8.34 16.73
C GLU A 26 -21.34 -7.60 16.79
N ALA A 27 -21.23 -6.51 16.04
CA ALA A 27 -20.27 -5.46 16.33
C ALA A 27 -20.68 -4.79 17.67
N PRO A 28 -19.73 -4.20 18.43
CA PRO A 28 -20.05 -3.55 19.69
C PRO A 28 -21.19 -2.54 19.53
N ASN A 29 -22.25 -2.68 20.32
CA ASN A 29 -23.38 -1.75 20.30
C ASN A 29 -22.97 -0.45 21.02
N MET A 30 -22.44 0.50 20.26
CA MET A 30 -22.00 1.81 20.75
C MET A 30 -23.02 2.88 20.31
N PRO A 31 -23.39 3.82 21.20
CA PRO A 31 -24.21 4.94 20.78
C PRO A 31 -23.41 5.86 19.82
N LEU A 32 -24.08 6.34 18.77
CA LEU A 32 -23.51 7.35 17.89
C LEU A 32 -23.26 8.63 18.67
N ASN A 33 -22.05 9.19 18.55
CA ASN A 33 -21.76 10.50 19.10
C ASN A 33 -22.54 11.58 18.32
N PRO A 34 -23.47 12.32 18.96
CA PRO A 34 -24.30 13.29 18.26
C PRO A 34 -23.56 14.55 17.77
N ASN A 35 -22.31 14.74 18.21
CA ASN A 35 -21.49 15.88 17.87
C ASN A 35 -20.51 15.63 16.71
N LEU A 36 -20.63 14.50 15.99
CA LEU A 36 -19.77 14.20 14.85
C LEU A 36 -20.02 15.19 13.72
N LYS A 37 -18.93 15.75 13.20
CA LYS A 37 -18.93 16.60 12.00
C LYS A 37 -18.57 15.76 10.79
N SER A 38 -18.85 16.31 9.60
CA SER A 38 -18.31 15.76 8.35
C SER A 38 -16.84 16.17 8.25
N GLU A 39 -15.96 15.17 8.16
CA GLU A 39 -14.53 15.36 7.91
C GLU A 39 -14.21 14.94 6.48
N SER A 40 -13.06 15.38 5.94
CA SER A 40 -12.54 14.84 4.68
C SER A 40 -12.23 13.35 4.84
N GLY A 41 -12.36 12.58 3.75
CA GLY A 41 -12.08 11.15 3.77
C GLY A 41 -10.67 10.85 4.29
N PHE A 42 -9.71 11.71 3.93
CA PHE A 42 -8.35 11.62 4.42
C PHE A 42 -8.24 11.82 5.94
N GLN A 43 -8.85 12.87 6.51
CA GLN A 43 -8.79 13.12 7.96
C GLN A 43 -9.53 12.02 8.74
N ALA A 44 -10.68 11.57 8.23
CA ALA A 44 -11.43 10.46 8.78
C ALA A 44 -10.60 9.15 8.79
N SER A 45 -9.88 8.86 7.71
CA SER A 45 -8.96 7.72 7.60
C SER A 45 -7.84 7.78 8.64
N LEU A 46 -7.19 8.93 8.80
CA LEU A 46 -6.15 9.11 9.81
C LEU A 46 -6.66 8.89 11.24
N ASN A 47 -7.84 9.39 11.54
CA ASN A 47 -8.44 9.21 12.86
C ASN A 47 -8.79 7.74 13.11
N LEU A 48 -9.32 7.05 12.08
CA LEU A 48 -9.64 5.63 12.15
C LEU A 48 -8.39 4.80 12.42
N GLU A 49 -7.32 4.97 11.64
CA GLU A 49 -6.06 4.26 11.80
C GLU A 49 -5.44 4.48 13.19
N LYS A 50 -5.40 5.72 13.66
CA LYS A 50 -4.94 6.04 15.02
C LYS A 50 -5.77 5.35 16.10
N SER A 51 -7.06 5.13 15.87
CA SER A 51 -7.95 4.50 16.85
C SER A 51 -7.67 3.01 17.06
N PHE A 52 -6.97 2.35 16.13
CA PHE A 52 -6.57 0.96 16.25
C PHE A 52 -5.26 0.78 17.03
N ILE A 53 -4.51 1.84 17.26
CA ILE A 53 -3.24 1.79 17.99
C ILE A 53 -3.54 1.83 19.49
N SER A 54 -3.12 0.81 20.22
CA SER A 54 -3.24 0.77 21.68
C SER A 54 -2.19 1.68 22.32
N THR A 55 -2.64 2.68 23.09
CA THR A 55 -1.76 3.59 23.85
C THR A 55 -1.14 2.94 25.08
N ARG A 56 -1.45 1.66 25.38
CA ARG A 56 -1.03 0.97 26.61
C ARG A 56 0.16 0.04 26.46
N SER A 57 0.65 -0.19 25.24
CA SER A 57 1.83 -1.04 25.00
C SER A 57 2.95 -0.21 24.37
N SER A 58 4.18 -0.47 24.78
CA SER A 58 5.40 0.11 24.20
C SER A 58 5.61 -0.32 22.73
N GLU A 59 4.89 -1.34 22.26
CA GLU A 59 4.82 -1.75 20.86
C GLU A 59 3.46 -1.30 20.30
N SER A 60 3.48 -0.27 19.48
CA SER A 60 2.30 0.36 18.88
C SER A 60 1.75 -0.45 17.69
N THR A 61 1.52 -1.75 17.88
CA THR A 61 0.93 -2.58 16.83
C THR A 61 -0.58 -2.32 16.76
N PRO A 62 -1.15 -1.96 15.61
CA PRO A 62 -2.59 -1.76 15.47
C PRO A 62 -3.36 -3.04 15.76
N ILE A 63 -4.46 -2.93 16.50
CA ILE A 63 -5.39 -4.04 16.77
C ILE A 63 -6.66 -3.78 15.97
N TYR A 64 -6.82 -4.53 14.90
CA TYR A 64 -8.00 -4.43 14.03
C TYR A 64 -9.12 -5.35 14.52
N PRO A 65 -10.38 -4.86 14.54
CA PRO A 65 -11.55 -5.72 14.79
C PRO A 65 -11.68 -6.81 13.73
N ASP A 66 -12.20 -7.99 14.10
CA ASP A 66 -12.35 -9.11 13.17
C ASP A 66 -13.35 -8.84 12.03
N TYR A 67 -14.23 -7.85 12.20
CA TYR A 67 -15.15 -7.38 11.15
C TYR A 67 -14.61 -6.24 10.29
N TYR A 68 -13.46 -5.66 10.63
CA TYR A 68 -12.82 -4.62 9.82
C TYR A 68 -12.15 -5.24 8.58
N GLY A 69 -12.63 -4.91 7.41
CA GLY A 69 -12.12 -5.43 6.13
C GLY A 69 -11.08 -4.53 5.45
N GLY A 70 -10.71 -3.42 6.08
CA GLY A 70 -9.89 -2.37 5.48
C GLY A 70 -10.73 -1.15 5.10
N GLY A 71 -10.09 -0.16 4.49
CA GLY A 71 -10.77 1.05 4.03
C GLY A 71 -10.01 1.74 2.91
N TYR A 72 -10.71 2.62 2.20
CA TYR A 72 -10.14 3.45 1.15
C TYR A 72 -10.91 4.78 1.05
N ILE A 73 -10.32 5.75 0.36
CA ILE A 73 -10.96 7.03 0.11
C ILE A 73 -11.56 7.01 -1.28
N SER A 74 -12.85 7.32 -1.38
CA SER A 74 -13.57 7.40 -2.65
C SER A 74 -13.17 8.63 -3.47
N ASP A 75 -13.54 8.67 -4.76
CA ASP A 75 -13.33 9.83 -5.63
C ASP A 75 -14.06 11.10 -5.14
N LYS A 76 -15.02 10.94 -4.22
CA LYS A 76 -15.77 12.04 -3.60
C LYS A 76 -15.17 12.49 -2.27
N ASP A 77 -13.95 12.07 -1.95
CA ASP A 77 -13.28 12.34 -0.67
C ASP A 77 -14.07 11.83 0.55
N GLU A 78 -14.69 10.66 0.42
CA GLU A 78 -15.38 9.99 1.52
C GLU A 78 -14.59 8.75 1.96
N LEU A 79 -14.47 8.53 3.26
CA LEU A 79 -13.91 7.29 3.77
C LEU A 79 -14.91 6.14 3.58
N VAL A 80 -14.51 5.13 2.83
CA VAL A 80 -15.25 3.86 2.69
C VAL A 80 -14.57 2.82 3.55
N VAL A 81 -15.31 2.26 4.51
CA VAL A 81 -14.84 1.18 5.39
C VAL A 81 -15.51 -0.12 4.98
N LEU A 82 -14.70 -1.15 4.81
CA LEU A 82 -15.18 -2.49 4.48
C LEU A 82 -15.53 -3.25 5.76
N VAL A 83 -16.71 -3.89 5.76
CA VAL A 83 -17.22 -4.72 6.87
C VAL A 83 -17.34 -6.15 6.37
N LYS A 84 -16.71 -7.08 7.07
CA LYS A 84 -16.75 -8.50 6.72
C LYS A 84 -18.19 -9.03 6.80
N LYS A 85 -18.60 -9.80 5.80
CA LYS A 85 -19.89 -10.50 5.79
C LYS A 85 -20.10 -11.33 7.04
N GLY A 86 -21.35 -11.40 7.50
CA GLY A 86 -21.70 -12.10 8.75
C GLY A 86 -21.66 -11.21 10.01
N PHE A 87 -21.24 -9.95 9.88
CA PHE A 87 -21.29 -8.97 10.97
C PHE A 87 -22.37 -7.91 10.74
N ASP A 88 -22.85 -7.30 11.82
CA ASP A 88 -23.82 -6.21 11.75
C ASP A 88 -23.18 -4.94 11.19
N LYS A 89 -23.49 -4.63 9.93
CA LYS A 89 -22.94 -3.51 9.20
C LYS A 89 -23.34 -2.15 9.77
N GLU A 90 -24.57 -2.03 10.30
CA GLU A 90 -25.04 -0.75 10.84
C GLU A 90 -24.37 -0.43 12.18
N ASN A 91 -24.22 -1.40 13.06
CA ASN A 91 -23.45 -1.22 14.30
C ASN A 91 -21.98 -0.97 14.02
N ALA A 92 -21.39 -1.68 13.06
CA ALA A 92 -20.01 -1.44 12.64
C ALA A 92 -19.84 -0.01 12.07
N LYS A 93 -20.80 0.49 11.30
CA LYS A 93 -20.78 1.86 10.78
C LYS A 93 -20.76 2.89 11.91
N ILE A 94 -21.62 2.74 12.92
CA ILE A 94 -21.66 3.64 14.07
C ILE A 94 -20.31 3.65 14.80
N GLU A 95 -19.71 2.49 15.01
CA GLU A 95 -18.40 2.39 15.64
C GLU A 95 -17.34 3.09 14.81
N PHE A 96 -17.29 2.85 13.49
CA PHE A 96 -16.29 3.49 12.63
C PHE A 96 -16.51 4.99 12.49
N GLN A 97 -17.74 5.50 12.53
CA GLN A 97 -18.02 6.93 12.65
C GLN A 97 -17.43 7.51 13.92
N ASN A 98 -17.62 6.86 15.06
CA ASN A 98 -17.05 7.30 16.32
C ASN A 98 -15.51 7.27 16.31
N ARG A 99 -14.91 6.20 15.78
CA ARG A 99 -13.44 6.03 15.66
C ARG A 99 -12.82 7.03 14.71
N SER A 100 -13.42 7.23 13.54
CA SER A 100 -12.96 8.19 12.53
C SER A 100 -13.25 9.64 12.89
N LYS A 101 -14.08 9.86 13.93
CA LYS A 101 -14.59 11.18 14.35
C LYS A 101 -15.35 11.89 13.21
N SER A 102 -15.94 11.15 12.30
CA SER A 102 -16.64 11.68 11.13
C SER A 102 -18.02 11.07 10.96
N SER A 103 -19.03 11.91 10.70
CA SER A 103 -20.37 11.47 10.32
C SER A 103 -20.45 11.01 8.86
N ASN A 104 -19.48 11.40 8.04
CA ASN A 104 -19.46 11.14 6.59
C ASN A 104 -18.55 9.96 6.24
N ILE A 105 -18.95 8.74 6.64
CA ILE A 105 -18.31 7.52 6.20
C ILE A 105 -19.32 6.60 5.52
N LEU A 106 -18.82 5.86 4.55
CA LEU A 106 -19.58 4.80 3.87
C LEU A 106 -19.11 3.43 4.37
N THR A 107 -20.01 2.47 4.40
CA THR A 107 -19.69 1.08 4.68
C THR A 107 -20.07 0.18 3.50
N LYS A 108 -19.20 -0.75 3.14
CA LYS A 108 -19.46 -1.81 2.16
C LYS A 108 -19.12 -3.16 2.73
N GLU A 109 -19.84 -4.20 2.29
CA GLU A 109 -19.52 -5.56 2.68
C GLU A 109 -18.32 -6.10 1.92
N CYS A 110 -17.55 -6.96 2.58
CA CYS A 110 -16.41 -7.65 2.01
C CYS A 110 -16.33 -9.11 2.48
N ASP A 111 -15.47 -9.91 1.85
CA ASP A 111 -15.37 -11.34 2.17
C ASP A 111 -14.39 -11.62 3.32
N TYR A 112 -13.32 -10.83 3.43
CA TYR A 112 -12.21 -11.07 4.36
C TYR A 112 -11.99 -9.90 5.31
N SER A 113 -11.61 -10.20 6.55
CA SER A 113 -11.14 -9.15 7.46
C SER A 113 -9.75 -8.67 7.04
N PHE A 114 -9.43 -7.44 7.41
CA PHE A 114 -8.11 -6.86 7.15
C PHE A 114 -7.01 -7.65 7.87
N LYS A 115 -7.31 -8.22 9.05
CA LYS A 115 -6.41 -9.09 9.80
C LYS A 115 -6.06 -10.35 9.01
N GLU A 116 -7.05 -11.05 8.42
CA GLU A 116 -6.81 -12.23 7.58
C GLU A 116 -5.94 -11.89 6.37
N LEU A 117 -6.23 -10.75 5.71
CA LEU A 117 -5.42 -10.28 4.59
C LEU A 117 -3.98 -9.98 5.02
N MET A 118 -3.78 -9.28 6.14
CA MET A 118 -2.45 -8.94 6.64
C MET A 118 -1.65 -10.16 7.09
N GLU A 119 -2.29 -11.17 7.70
CA GLU A 119 -1.65 -12.42 8.07
C GLU A 119 -1.13 -13.19 6.84
N LEU A 120 -1.96 -13.29 5.79
CA LEU A 120 -1.54 -13.92 4.55
C LEU A 120 -0.48 -13.09 3.82
N ASN A 121 -0.68 -11.77 3.74
CA ASN A 121 0.30 -10.86 3.13
C ASN A 121 1.67 -10.97 3.80
N THR A 122 1.70 -11.06 5.12
CA THR A 122 2.96 -11.24 5.88
C THR A 122 3.64 -12.57 5.53
N LYS A 123 2.88 -13.66 5.44
CA LYS A 123 3.42 -14.97 5.02
C LYS A 123 4.01 -14.91 3.61
N LEU A 124 3.26 -14.34 2.66
CA LEU A 124 3.71 -14.21 1.28
C LEU A 124 4.95 -13.30 1.17
N SER A 125 4.95 -12.16 1.87
CA SER A 125 6.09 -11.24 1.89
C SER A 125 7.35 -11.89 2.48
N ASN A 126 7.21 -12.71 3.52
CA ASN A 126 8.34 -13.45 4.09
C ASN A 126 8.94 -14.43 3.07
N ILE A 127 8.10 -15.16 2.32
CA ILE A 127 8.57 -16.05 1.26
C ILE A 127 9.24 -15.25 0.15
N PHE A 128 8.60 -14.17 -0.28
CA PHE A 128 9.11 -13.27 -1.32
C PHE A 128 10.51 -12.72 -0.98
N CYS A 129 10.72 -12.32 0.27
CA CYS A 129 12.01 -11.76 0.71
C CYS A 129 13.08 -12.81 1.03
N SER A 130 12.69 -14.06 1.30
CA SER A 130 13.64 -15.09 1.77
C SER A 130 14.02 -16.14 0.72
N ASN A 131 13.28 -16.27 -0.37
CA ASN A 131 13.47 -17.31 -1.37
C ASN A 131 13.63 -16.77 -2.80
N ASN A 132 14.74 -16.10 -3.04
CA ASN A 132 15.03 -15.47 -4.33
C ASN A 132 14.96 -16.45 -5.53
N ASN A 133 15.37 -17.71 -5.35
CA ASN A 133 15.34 -18.68 -6.45
C ASN A 133 13.90 -18.99 -6.86
N LEU A 134 13.02 -19.28 -5.91
CA LEU A 134 11.61 -19.57 -6.17
C LEU A 134 10.88 -18.34 -6.73
N VAL A 135 11.16 -17.15 -6.20
CA VAL A 135 10.60 -15.88 -6.67
C VAL A 135 10.96 -15.62 -8.13
N ASN A 136 12.24 -15.79 -8.48
CA ASN A 136 12.72 -15.63 -9.86
C ASN A 136 12.13 -16.68 -10.81
N ASP A 137 12.06 -17.94 -10.36
CA ASP A 137 11.55 -19.09 -11.12
C ASP A 137 10.07 -18.94 -11.48
N LEU A 138 9.28 -18.37 -10.56
CA LEU A 138 7.87 -18.07 -10.76
C LEU A 138 7.65 -16.74 -11.50
N GLY A 139 8.69 -15.95 -11.73
CA GLY A 139 8.56 -14.58 -12.23
C GLY A 139 7.70 -13.71 -11.29
N TRP A 140 7.82 -13.93 -9.98
CA TRP A 140 7.03 -13.21 -8.99
C TRP A 140 7.65 -11.83 -8.73
N PHE A 141 6.92 -10.80 -9.11
CA PHE A 141 7.42 -9.42 -9.08
C PHE A 141 7.05 -8.65 -7.81
N SER A 142 5.81 -8.77 -7.35
CA SER A 142 5.36 -8.07 -6.14
C SER A 142 4.18 -8.75 -5.46
N VAL A 143 3.94 -8.36 -4.21
CA VAL A 143 2.80 -8.80 -3.41
C VAL A 143 2.31 -7.64 -2.56
N GLY A 144 0.98 -7.51 -2.42
CA GLY A 144 0.40 -6.46 -1.59
C GLY A 144 -1.10 -6.60 -1.40
N VAL A 145 -1.63 -5.92 -0.38
CA VAL A 145 -3.07 -5.87 -0.13
C VAL A 145 -3.70 -4.83 -1.04
N LEU A 146 -4.77 -5.20 -1.74
CA LEU A 146 -5.66 -4.31 -2.49
C LEU A 146 -6.90 -4.02 -1.65
N PRO A 147 -6.97 -2.84 -1.01
CA PRO A 147 -8.07 -2.54 -0.09
C PRO A 147 -9.44 -2.50 -0.77
N ILE A 148 -9.52 -1.99 -2.00
CA ILE A 148 -10.80 -1.84 -2.74
C ILE A 148 -11.38 -3.21 -3.08
N GLU A 149 -10.54 -4.13 -3.54
CA GLU A 149 -10.89 -5.48 -3.96
C GLU A 149 -11.05 -6.43 -2.77
N ASN A 150 -10.56 -6.03 -1.59
CA ASN A 150 -10.47 -6.87 -0.39
C ASN A 150 -9.74 -8.19 -0.69
N ARG A 151 -8.58 -8.08 -1.37
CA ARG A 151 -7.76 -9.21 -1.84
C ARG A 151 -6.28 -8.88 -1.68
N ILE A 152 -5.47 -9.90 -1.91
CA ILE A 152 -4.02 -9.77 -2.04
C ILE A 152 -3.69 -9.91 -3.52
N SER A 153 -3.05 -8.90 -4.09
CA SER A 153 -2.45 -8.98 -5.41
C SER A 153 -1.12 -9.69 -5.34
N VAL A 154 -0.94 -10.67 -6.23
CA VAL A 154 0.34 -11.29 -6.55
C VAL A 154 0.62 -10.96 -8.01
N CYS A 155 1.61 -10.11 -8.26
CA CYS A 155 1.99 -9.73 -9.61
C CYS A 155 3.04 -10.70 -10.14
N LEU A 156 2.79 -11.29 -11.30
CA LEU A 156 3.70 -12.18 -12.02
C LEU A 156 4.07 -11.59 -13.38
N PHE A 157 5.24 -11.93 -13.90
CA PHE A 157 5.60 -11.61 -15.29
C PHE A 157 4.85 -12.47 -16.32
N ASP A 158 4.39 -13.65 -15.91
CA ASP A 158 3.61 -14.57 -16.72
C ASP A 158 2.48 -15.15 -15.86
N CYS A 159 1.24 -14.79 -16.18
CA CYS A 159 0.02 -15.30 -15.55
C CYS A 159 -0.61 -16.48 -16.33
N SER A 160 0.19 -17.26 -17.07
CA SER A 160 -0.30 -18.50 -17.69
C SER A 160 -0.89 -19.45 -16.65
N GLU A 161 -1.86 -20.26 -17.06
CA GLU A 161 -2.50 -21.24 -16.18
C GLU A 161 -1.48 -22.17 -15.47
N ASN A 162 -0.42 -22.54 -16.18
CA ASN A 162 0.63 -23.40 -15.62
C ASN A 162 1.41 -22.70 -14.53
N ASN A 163 1.77 -21.42 -14.71
CA ASN A 163 2.51 -20.67 -13.73
C ASN A 163 1.66 -20.35 -12.49
N ILE A 164 0.39 -20.00 -12.69
CA ILE A 164 -0.57 -19.83 -11.59
C ILE A 164 -0.77 -21.15 -10.83
N LYS A 165 -0.89 -22.30 -11.50
CA LYS A 165 -0.98 -23.61 -10.84
C LYS A 165 0.27 -23.92 -10.02
N ARG A 166 1.45 -23.61 -10.55
CA ARG A 166 2.72 -23.75 -9.80
C ARG A 166 2.70 -22.87 -8.56
N PHE A 167 2.39 -21.59 -8.68
CA PHE A 167 2.30 -20.68 -7.52
C PHE A 167 1.34 -21.25 -6.46
N LYS A 168 0.16 -21.68 -6.87
CA LYS A 168 -0.84 -22.26 -5.96
C LYS A 168 -0.34 -23.51 -5.23
N SER A 169 0.39 -24.37 -5.92
CA SER A 169 0.92 -25.62 -5.32
C SER A 169 2.16 -25.40 -4.45
N GLU A 170 3.02 -24.45 -4.80
CA GLU A 170 4.32 -24.23 -4.14
C GLU A 170 4.27 -23.18 -3.04
N ILE A 171 3.34 -22.20 -3.14
CA ILE A 171 3.24 -21.05 -2.23
C ILE A 171 1.92 -21.04 -1.46
N SER A 172 0.79 -20.83 -2.18
CA SER A 172 -0.53 -20.70 -1.54
C SER A 172 -1.66 -20.78 -2.56
N ASP A 173 -2.66 -21.61 -2.28
CA ASP A 173 -3.94 -21.69 -3.02
C ASP A 173 -5.07 -20.91 -2.31
N SER A 174 -4.74 -19.87 -1.58
CA SER A 174 -5.73 -19.07 -0.86
C SER A 174 -6.66 -18.32 -1.83
N PRO A 175 -7.99 -18.35 -1.63
CA PRO A 175 -8.95 -17.57 -2.42
C PRO A 175 -8.83 -16.05 -2.18
N MET A 176 -8.06 -15.63 -1.19
CA MET A 176 -7.74 -14.21 -0.96
C MET A 176 -6.77 -13.64 -2.01
N ILE A 177 -6.11 -14.49 -2.80
CA ILE A 177 -5.11 -14.07 -3.79
C ILE A 177 -5.78 -13.85 -5.14
N ILE A 178 -5.45 -12.73 -5.75
CA ILE A 178 -5.66 -12.48 -7.18
C ILE A 178 -4.31 -12.34 -7.87
N PHE A 179 -4.24 -12.83 -9.11
CA PHE A 179 -3.02 -12.75 -9.91
C PHE A 179 -3.16 -11.64 -10.94
N GLU A 180 -2.12 -10.82 -11.05
CA GLU A 180 -2.04 -9.72 -12.01
C GLU A 180 -0.78 -9.90 -12.86
N GLU A 181 -0.94 -9.87 -14.18
CA GLU A 181 0.19 -9.91 -15.09
C GLU A 181 0.77 -8.52 -15.28
N ILE A 182 2.08 -8.41 -15.07
CA ILE A 182 2.80 -7.20 -15.41
C ILE A 182 3.09 -7.23 -16.89
N SER A 183 2.12 -6.77 -17.69
CA SER A 183 2.34 -6.51 -19.09
C SER A 183 3.30 -5.32 -19.22
N ASN A 184 4.56 -5.62 -19.56
CA ASN A 184 5.56 -4.65 -19.96
C ASN A 184 5.56 -3.37 -19.10
N ILE A 185 6.19 -3.43 -17.93
CA ILE A 185 6.80 -2.22 -17.43
C ILE A 185 7.84 -1.89 -18.48
N ASN A 186 7.47 -1.09 -19.45
CA ASN A 186 8.42 -0.37 -20.24
C ASN A 186 9.16 0.50 -19.22
N TYR A 187 10.29 0.00 -18.76
CA TYR A 187 11.34 0.89 -18.32
C TYR A 187 11.63 1.69 -19.59
N ASP A 188 10.98 2.83 -19.73
CA ASP A 188 11.32 3.80 -20.74
C ASP A 188 12.78 4.19 -20.47
N THR A 189 13.68 3.38 -21.02
CA THR A 189 15.07 3.73 -21.23
C THR A 189 15.18 4.76 -22.35
N GLU A 190 14.08 5.17 -22.93
CA GLU A 190 14.03 6.34 -23.79
C GLU A 190 14.14 7.59 -22.91
N ILE A 191 15.38 8.06 -22.81
CA ILE A 191 15.68 9.46 -22.51
C ILE A 191 15.02 10.27 -23.64
N GLN A 192 13.74 10.59 -23.50
CA GLN A 192 13.19 11.68 -24.29
C GLN A 192 13.83 12.96 -23.76
N GLU A 193 14.83 13.41 -24.50
CA GLU A 193 15.25 14.81 -24.41
C GLU A 193 14.00 15.66 -24.61
N SER A 194 13.43 16.16 -23.51
CA SER A 194 12.44 17.21 -23.59
C SER A 194 13.18 18.47 -23.99
N THR A 195 13.27 18.69 -25.30
CA THR A 195 13.60 19.99 -25.87
C THR A 195 12.41 20.93 -25.68
N ASP A 196 12.06 21.22 -24.44
CA ASP A 196 11.30 22.42 -24.12
C ASP A 196 12.33 23.53 -23.88
N SER A 197 12.66 24.24 -24.95
CA SER A 197 13.32 25.52 -24.91
C SER A 197 12.45 26.52 -24.14
N ILE A 198 12.61 26.53 -22.83
CA ILE A 198 12.12 27.63 -22.01
C ILE A 198 13.06 28.80 -22.27
N THR A 199 12.63 29.69 -23.13
CA THR A 199 13.24 31.02 -23.32
C THR A 199 13.40 31.69 -21.96
N ALA A 200 14.66 31.92 -21.61
CA ALA A 200 15.03 32.67 -20.43
C ALA A 200 14.48 34.10 -20.52
N LYS A 201 13.35 34.33 -19.86
CA LYS A 201 12.93 35.67 -19.40
C LYS A 201 11.91 35.49 -18.30
N GLU A 202 12.44 35.43 -17.07
CA GLU A 202 11.92 36.21 -15.96
C GLU A 202 12.74 35.85 -14.71
N LYS A 203 13.40 36.87 -14.18
CA LYS A 203 14.11 36.83 -12.92
C LYS A 203 13.05 36.86 -11.81
N ALA A 204 12.33 35.77 -11.64
CA ALA A 204 11.42 35.56 -10.53
C ALA A 204 12.12 34.65 -9.52
N THR A 205 12.14 35.07 -8.29
CA THR A 205 12.61 34.35 -7.09
C THR A 205 11.74 33.13 -6.76
N SER A 206 11.32 32.34 -7.75
CA SER A 206 10.50 31.15 -7.53
C SER A 206 11.40 29.93 -7.40
N LYS A 207 11.32 29.26 -6.23
CA LYS A 207 11.95 27.98 -5.98
C LYS A 207 11.47 26.95 -7.01
N THR A 208 12.36 26.07 -7.45
CA THR A 208 11.97 24.97 -8.34
C THR A 208 11.17 23.93 -7.54
N ASN A 209 9.97 23.63 -8.00
CA ASN A 209 9.14 22.61 -7.39
C ASN A 209 9.70 21.21 -7.64
N VAL A 210 9.83 20.41 -6.57
CA VAL A 210 10.26 19.01 -6.59
C VAL A 210 9.05 18.16 -6.20
N HIS A 211 8.44 17.50 -7.18
CA HIS A 211 7.25 16.70 -6.98
C HIS A 211 7.59 15.24 -6.63
N ALA A 212 6.72 14.55 -5.92
CA ALA A 212 6.81 13.10 -5.78
C ALA A 212 6.77 12.44 -7.17
N GLY A 213 7.59 11.42 -7.42
CA GLY A 213 7.75 10.79 -8.73
C GLY A 213 8.76 11.49 -9.65
N SER A 214 9.22 12.71 -9.32
CA SER A 214 10.25 13.39 -10.12
C SER A 214 11.54 12.60 -10.16
N GLN A 215 12.17 12.56 -11.32
CA GLN A 215 13.46 11.90 -11.51
C GLN A 215 14.57 12.64 -10.75
N ILE A 216 15.37 11.87 -10.05
CA ILE A 216 16.63 12.30 -9.43
C ILE A 216 17.75 11.37 -9.87
N ASN A 217 18.99 11.87 -9.86
CA ASN A 217 20.14 11.03 -10.17
C ASN A 217 21.34 11.40 -9.31
N ARG A 218 22.28 10.47 -9.25
CA ARG A 218 23.61 10.68 -8.66
C ARG A 218 24.68 9.96 -9.46
N ILE A 219 25.92 10.42 -9.34
CA ILE A 219 27.06 9.66 -9.83
C ILE A 219 27.42 8.61 -8.79
N GLY A 220 27.62 7.39 -9.23
CA GLY A 220 27.99 6.25 -8.39
C GLY A 220 28.75 5.18 -9.16
N LYS A 221 29.05 4.10 -8.49
CA LYS A 221 29.69 2.93 -9.10
C LYS A 221 28.63 1.91 -9.49
N ALA A 222 28.74 1.34 -10.68
CA ALA A 222 27.90 0.24 -11.15
C ALA A 222 28.78 -0.82 -11.84
N THR A 223 28.32 -2.05 -11.82
CA THR A 223 28.98 -3.15 -12.54
C THR A 223 28.37 -3.23 -13.95
N ASN A 224 29.22 -3.14 -14.97
CA ASN A 224 28.80 -3.29 -16.35
C ASN A 224 28.60 -4.78 -16.73
N ASN A 225 28.14 -5.03 -17.96
CA ASN A 225 27.89 -6.39 -18.48
C ASN A 225 29.13 -7.28 -18.59
N LYS A 226 30.34 -6.70 -18.39
CA LYS A 226 31.62 -7.42 -18.38
C LYS A 226 32.12 -7.69 -16.95
N GLY A 227 31.36 -7.32 -15.92
CA GLY A 227 31.76 -7.44 -14.52
C GLY A 227 32.73 -6.33 -14.04
N GLU A 228 32.98 -5.29 -14.83
CA GLU A 228 33.86 -4.18 -14.46
C GLU A 228 33.08 -3.11 -13.68
N ILE A 229 33.74 -2.55 -12.66
CA ILE A 229 33.19 -1.43 -11.90
C ILE A 229 33.48 -0.12 -12.62
N ILE A 230 32.41 0.54 -13.06
CA ILE A 230 32.48 1.81 -13.80
C ILE A 230 31.76 2.94 -13.04
N ASP A 231 32.11 4.19 -13.35
CA ASP A 231 31.31 5.33 -12.96
C ASP A 231 30.02 5.35 -13.79
N ALA A 232 28.89 5.46 -13.13
CA ALA A 232 27.58 5.44 -13.76
C ALA A 232 26.66 6.50 -13.16
N ILE A 233 25.69 6.94 -13.95
CA ILE A 233 24.57 7.74 -13.46
C ILE A 233 23.53 6.76 -12.92
N LEU A 234 23.30 6.82 -11.62
CA LEU A 234 22.29 6.02 -10.94
C LEU A 234 21.04 6.87 -10.78
N ASN A 235 19.96 6.40 -11.39
CA ASN A 235 18.67 7.07 -11.38
C ASN A 235 17.82 6.61 -10.20
N GLY A 236 16.98 7.51 -9.70
CA GLY A 236 15.98 7.25 -8.67
C GLY A 236 14.82 8.22 -8.83
N SER A 237 13.86 8.14 -7.94
CA SER A 237 12.73 9.04 -7.90
C SER A 237 12.53 9.65 -6.51
N VAL A 238 11.93 10.83 -6.50
CA VAL A 238 11.43 11.45 -5.28
C VAL A 238 10.22 10.64 -4.79
N GLY A 239 10.25 10.15 -3.57
CA GLY A 239 9.10 9.51 -2.96
C GLY A 239 8.09 10.57 -2.51
N PHE A 240 8.26 11.11 -1.31
CA PHE A 240 7.35 12.12 -0.77
C PHE A 240 8.10 13.15 0.07
N ARG A 241 7.48 14.34 0.21
CA ARG A 241 8.02 15.42 1.02
C ARG A 241 8.04 15.06 2.50
N VAL A 242 9.14 15.37 3.16
CA VAL A 242 9.33 15.21 4.61
C VAL A 242 10.06 16.42 5.18
N MET A 243 9.81 16.72 6.44
CA MET A 243 10.63 17.61 7.26
C MET A 243 11.23 16.81 8.41
N VAL A 244 12.53 16.98 8.64
CA VAL A 244 13.24 16.41 9.78
C VAL A 244 13.85 17.57 10.57
N GLY A 245 13.27 17.88 11.73
CA GLY A 245 13.55 19.13 12.38
C GLY A 245 13.21 20.33 11.50
N ASN A 246 14.19 21.19 11.22
CA ASN A 246 14.05 22.34 10.32
C ASN A 246 14.47 22.04 8.87
N ASP A 247 14.94 20.83 8.60
CA ASP A 247 15.41 20.44 7.27
C ASP A 247 14.24 20.02 6.39
N HIS A 248 14.04 20.73 5.31
CA HIS A 248 13.10 20.36 4.26
C HIS A 248 13.74 19.39 3.29
N GLY A 249 13.00 18.36 2.88
CA GLY A 249 13.52 17.36 1.97
C GLY A 249 12.45 16.38 1.50
N PHE A 250 12.92 15.25 1.04
CA PHE A 250 12.08 14.16 0.56
C PHE A 250 12.67 12.79 0.92
N ILE A 251 11.83 11.78 0.91
CA ILE A 251 12.27 10.38 1.02
C ILE A 251 12.53 9.81 -0.36
N THR A 252 13.58 9.02 -0.48
CA THR A 252 13.85 8.12 -1.61
C THR A 252 14.26 6.76 -1.07
N ALA A 253 14.40 5.75 -1.95
CA ALA A 253 14.87 4.43 -1.55
C ALA A 253 16.34 4.48 -1.10
N ALA A 254 16.65 3.86 0.05
CA ALA A 254 18.00 3.89 0.61
C ALA A 254 19.00 3.07 -0.20
N HIS A 255 18.58 2.04 -0.95
CA HIS A 255 19.48 1.34 -1.86
C HIS A 255 20.06 2.27 -2.94
N ASN A 256 19.34 3.35 -3.32
CA ASN A 256 19.86 4.44 -4.16
C ASN A 256 20.67 5.49 -3.38
N ALA A 257 20.58 5.49 -2.05
CA ALA A 257 21.15 6.49 -1.16
C ALA A 257 21.73 5.84 0.12
N PRO A 258 22.61 4.81 -0.02
CA PRO A 258 23.03 3.97 1.11
C PRO A 258 23.86 4.70 2.16
N GLU A 259 24.43 5.86 1.84
CA GLU A 259 25.34 6.58 2.73
C GLU A 259 24.94 8.04 2.89
N THR A 260 25.13 8.57 4.09
CA THR A 260 24.95 10.00 4.36
C THR A 260 26.01 10.82 3.62
N GLY A 261 25.65 12.04 3.22
CA GLY A 261 26.53 12.92 2.43
C GLY A 261 26.46 12.74 0.92
N MET A 262 25.86 11.65 0.41
CA MET A 262 25.64 11.49 -1.04
C MET A 262 24.78 12.60 -1.58
N LYS A 263 25.17 13.13 -2.76
CA LYS A 263 24.48 14.24 -3.41
C LYS A 263 23.62 13.76 -4.55
N PHE A 264 22.43 14.33 -4.64
CA PHE A 264 21.51 14.11 -5.74
C PHE A 264 21.37 15.34 -6.62
N ASN A 265 21.11 15.10 -7.89
CA ASN A 265 20.73 16.10 -8.88
C ASN A 265 19.25 15.92 -9.25
N PHE A 266 18.61 16.98 -9.73
CA PHE A 266 17.23 17.00 -10.18
C PHE A 266 17.15 16.85 -11.69
N GLY A 267 16.37 15.90 -12.17
CA GLY A 267 16.28 15.58 -13.58
C GLY A 267 17.63 15.09 -14.15
N SER A 268 17.91 15.41 -15.39
CA SER A 268 19.14 15.03 -16.10
C SER A 268 20.33 15.98 -15.89
N THR A 269 20.16 17.05 -15.11
CA THR A 269 21.16 18.12 -14.95
C THR A 269 22.01 17.92 -13.69
N LYS A 270 23.27 18.38 -13.73
CA LYS A 270 24.16 18.41 -12.55
C LYS A 270 23.89 19.68 -11.75
N ASN A 271 22.87 19.71 -10.92
CA ASN A 271 22.37 20.92 -10.26
C ASN A 271 22.37 20.89 -8.73
N ASN A 272 22.92 19.83 -8.11
CA ASN A 272 23.03 19.68 -6.67
C ASN A 272 21.70 19.97 -5.94
N LEU A 273 20.69 19.13 -6.17
CA LEU A 273 19.38 19.21 -5.55
C LEU A 273 19.45 19.16 -4.01
N GLY A 274 20.28 18.26 -3.48
CA GLY A 274 20.39 18.05 -2.05
C GLY A 274 21.34 16.90 -1.70
N LYS A 275 21.41 16.60 -0.41
CA LYS A 275 22.29 15.54 0.12
C LYS A 275 21.53 14.63 1.08
N VAL A 276 21.92 13.37 1.12
CA VAL A 276 21.43 12.37 2.09
C VAL A 276 21.90 12.77 3.48
N THR A 277 20.98 12.93 4.42
CA THR A 277 21.31 13.21 5.82
C THR A 277 20.93 12.08 6.76
N LYS A 278 19.96 11.22 6.34
CA LYS A 278 19.60 9.99 7.06
C LYS A 278 19.37 8.88 6.05
N THR A 279 19.74 7.66 6.42
CA THR A 279 19.48 6.46 5.62
C THR A 279 19.23 5.28 6.55
N ALA A 280 18.31 4.39 6.14
CA ALA A 280 17.99 3.16 6.84
C ALA A 280 17.75 2.06 5.81
N ILE A 281 18.55 1.01 5.86
CA ILE A 281 18.39 -0.21 5.09
C ILE A 281 18.27 -1.37 6.05
N SER A 282 17.14 -2.09 5.99
CA SER A 282 16.92 -3.31 6.74
C SER A 282 15.90 -4.17 5.98
N GLN A 283 15.59 -5.36 6.48
CA GLN A 283 14.52 -6.19 5.91
C GLN A 283 13.13 -5.52 5.93
N LYS A 284 12.95 -4.45 6.73
CA LYS A 284 11.66 -3.77 6.89
C LYS A 284 11.66 -2.33 6.37
N VAL A 285 12.83 -1.76 6.13
CA VAL A 285 12.96 -0.35 5.76
C VAL A 285 14.02 -0.20 4.68
N ASP A 286 13.65 0.45 3.59
CA ASP A 286 14.54 0.89 2.51
C ASP A 286 14.23 2.36 2.22
N ALA A 287 14.70 3.25 3.07
CA ALA A 287 14.38 4.67 3.01
C ALA A 287 15.57 5.55 3.35
N ALA A 288 15.74 6.62 2.59
CA ALA A 288 16.71 7.68 2.86
C ALA A 288 16.06 9.05 2.80
N PHE A 289 16.45 9.93 3.72
CA PHE A 289 16.05 11.33 3.71
C PHE A 289 17.12 12.16 3.00
N VAL A 290 16.68 12.86 1.97
CA VAL A 290 17.50 13.83 1.20
C VAL A 290 17.07 15.23 1.59
N SER A 291 17.95 15.94 2.31
CA SER A 291 17.77 17.36 2.64
C SER A 291 18.11 18.19 1.41
N VAL A 292 17.20 19.08 0.99
CA VAL A 292 17.36 19.93 -0.19
C VAL A 292 17.87 21.33 0.17
N ASP A 293 18.50 22.01 -0.80
CA ASP A 293 18.73 23.45 -0.73
C ASP A 293 17.38 24.18 -0.84
N TYR A 294 16.76 24.45 0.30
CA TYR A 294 15.40 24.99 0.37
C TYR A 294 15.27 26.40 -0.20
N GLU A 295 16.38 27.11 -0.41
CA GLU A 295 16.36 28.40 -1.11
C GLU A 295 16.12 28.26 -2.61
N LYS A 296 16.50 27.12 -3.17
CA LYS A 296 16.39 26.83 -4.62
C LYS A 296 15.26 25.85 -4.94
N TYR A 297 15.00 24.90 -4.06
CA TYR A 297 14.11 23.77 -4.31
C TYR A 297 13.01 23.69 -3.27
N TYR A 298 11.79 23.43 -3.72
CA TYR A 298 10.65 23.26 -2.86
C TYR A 298 10.02 21.87 -3.04
N PRO A 299 10.29 20.90 -2.15
CA PRO A 299 9.59 19.63 -2.17
C PRO A 299 8.10 19.85 -1.96
N THR A 300 7.27 19.37 -2.87
CA THR A 300 5.82 19.56 -2.85
C THR A 300 5.09 18.31 -2.38
N ASN A 301 3.80 18.45 -2.08
CA ASN A 301 2.89 17.33 -1.80
C ASN A 301 2.16 16.87 -3.08
N VAL A 302 2.56 17.37 -4.25
CA VAL A 302 1.97 17.01 -5.54
C VAL A 302 2.76 15.88 -6.15
N THR A 303 2.09 14.90 -6.73
CA THR A 303 2.72 13.80 -7.48
C THR A 303 2.89 14.23 -8.93
N GLN A 304 4.08 14.01 -9.49
CA GLN A 304 4.32 14.16 -10.91
C GLN A 304 3.92 12.87 -11.62
N TRP A 305 2.92 12.96 -12.51
CA TRP A 305 2.55 11.89 -13.42
C TRP A 305 3.00 12.27 -14.83
N SER A 306 3.35 11.27 -15.63
CA SER A 306 3.59 11.49 -17.04
C SER A 306 2.36 12.11 -17.70
N LYS A 307 2.53 12.88 -18.77
CA LYS A 307 1.58 13.79 -19.40
C LYS A 307 0.24 13.21 -19.88
N THR A 308 -0.08 11.95 -19.61
CA THR A 308 -1.33 11.30 -19.96
C THR A 308 -2.22 11.09 -18.72
N THR A 309 -3.03 12.11 -18.44
CA THR A 309 -4.40 12.03 -17.94
C THR A 309 -4.73 11.19 -16.70
N TYR A 310 -4.14 11.41 -15.53
CA TYR A 310 -4.87 11.21 -14.27
C TYR A 310 -4.39 12.21 -13.22
N GLN A 311 -5.20 13.22 -12.98
CA GLN A 311 -5.04 14.08 -11.79
C GLN A 311 -5.57 13.32 -10.58
N SER A 312 -4.77 12.45 -9.99
CA SER A 312 -5.07 12.00 -8.64
C SER A 312 -4.54 13.04 -7.65
N LYS A 313 -5.45 13.75 -7.02
CA LYS A 313 -5.15 14.64 -5.89
C LYS A 313 -4.91 13.83 -4.63
N TYR A 314 -3.82 13.10 -4.55
CA TYR A 314 -3.43 12.47 -3.30
C TYR A 314 -2.44 13.39 -2.57
N LEU A 315 -2.95 14.05 -1.55
CA LEU A 315 -2.15 14.75 -0.57
C LEU A 315 -1.42 13.72 0.31
N ILE A 316 -0.12 13.57 0.13
CA ILE A 316 0.71 12.88 1.10
C ILE A 316 0.91 13.85 2.27
N THR A 317 0.35 13.51 3.42
CA THR A 317 0.41 14.33 4.62
C THR A 317 1.75 14.26 5.32
N ARG A 318 2.03 15.30 6.12
CA ARG A 318 3.18 15.38 7.00
C ARG A 318 3.14 14.23 8.02
N HIS A 319 4.13 13.36 8.00
CA HIS A 319 4.48 12.57 9.15
C HIS A 319 5.68 13.22 9.83
N TYR A 320 5.52 13.55 11.11
CA TYR A 320 6.64 13.90 11.98
C TYR A 320 7.29 12.59 12.41
N ILE A 321 8.56 12.43 12.09
CA ILE A 321 9.40 11.36 12.62
C ILE A 321 10.27 12.06 13.65
N ASP A 322 10.03 11.77 14.94
CA ASP A 322 10.87 12.20 16.05
C ASP A 322 12.25 11.51 16.01
#